data_3846d3fbfbf639c2575eed5058f8a6be
#
_entry.id   3846d3fbfbf639c2575eed5058f8a6be
#
_cell.length_a   1.000
_cell.length_b   1.000
_cell.length_c   1.000
_cell.angle_alpha   90.00
_cell.angle_beta   90.00
_cell.angle_gamma   90.00
#
_symmetry.space_group_name_H-M   'P 1'
#
loop_
_entity.id
_entity.type
_entity.pdbx_description
1 polymer ?
#
loop_
_entity_poly.entity_id
_entity_poly.type
_entity_poly.pdbx_seq_one_letter_code
_entity_poly.pdbx_strand_id
1 'polypeptide(L)'
;FLDVQPEGDATTTTYFTNDLQAIDAVDALYERFHQEAVYGRELFWEQGAACDVVWGKTRDFPTLATLKYTGDESPLRTIFDSMYNVLARSTWVIQELLKKGKSTTLSDIEKRSLGEAYFTRGWAHFLIAYRYGLDTQGVPFVRYEDFEGGYDNSIPPQQASVIDNYKLIISDMD
;
A
#
# COMPACT_ATOMS: atom_id res chain seq x y z
N PHE A 1 6.05 -37.59 5.06
CA PHE A 1 5.39 -36.28 4.86
C PHE A 1 5.68 -35.86 3.43
N LEU A 2 4.63 -35.79 2.62
CA LEU A 2 4.70 -35.40 1.22
C LEU A 2 4.76 -33.87 1.20
N ASP A 3 5.98 -33.32 1.01
CA ASP A 3 6.18 -31.92 0.64
C ASP A 3 6.00 -31.81 -0.88
N VAL A 4 4.75 -31.96 -1.31
CA VAL A 4 4.39 -31.84 -2.73
C VAL A 4 4.11 -30.37 -3.00
N GLN A 5 5.00 -29.72 -3.73
CA GLN A 5 4.76 -28.40 -4.29
C GLN A 5 3.57 -28.51 -5.28
N PRO A 6 2.59 -27.59 -5.25
CA PRO A 6 1.48 -27.60 -6.22
C PRO A 6 2.06 -27.49 -7.65
N GLU A 7 1.77 -28.45 -8.48
CA GLU A 7 2.14 -28.38 -9.90
C GLU A 7 1.21 -27.35 -10.59
N GLY A 8 1.80 -26.31 -11.15
CA GLY A 8 1.13 -25.32 -11.99
C GLY A 8 0.79 -23.99 -11.32
N ASP A 9 0.85 -23.88 -9.99
CA ASP A 9 0.66 -22.60 -9.30
C ASP A 9 1.99 -21.94 -8.93
N ALA A 10 2.12 -20.64 -9.22
CA ALA A 10 3.27 -19.86 -8.80
C ALA A 10 3.26 -19.73 -7.25
N THR A 11 4.27 -20.30 -6.60
CA THR A 11 4.48 -20.13 -5.15
C THR A 11 5.36 -18.92 -4.90
N THR A 12 5.40 -18.41 -3.68
CA THR A 12 6.29 -17.30 -3.29
C THR A 12 7.77 -17.60 -3.58
N THR A 13 8.16 -18.87 -3.64
CA THR A 13 9.52 -19.30 -3.95
C THR A 13 9.81 -19.44 -5.46
N THR A 14 8.76 -19.50 -6.29
CA THR A 14 8.85 -19.68 -7.74
C THR A 14 8.34 -18.50 -8.55
N TYR A 15 7.94 -17.41 -7.89
CA TYR A 15 7.55 -16.17 -8.54
C TYR A 15 8.79 -15.35 -8.95
N PHE A 16 8.66 -14.48 -9.90
CA PHE A 16 9.73 -13.65 -10.48
C PHE A 16 10.83 -14.47 -11.21
N THR A 17 10.43 -15.55 -11.89
CA THR A 17 11.36 -16.32 -12.74
C THR A 17 11.61 -15.69 -14.12
N ASN A 18 10.71 -14.79 -14.56
CA ASN A 18 10.79 -14.09 -15.84
C ASN A 18 10.22 -12.66 -15.73
N ASP A 19 10.50 -11.83 -16.75
CA ASP A 19 10.10 -10.44 -16.82
C ASP A 19 8.58 -10.24 -16.81
N LEU A 20 7.81 -11.16 -17.42
CA LEU A 20 6.36 -11.06 -17.48
C LEU A 20 5.74 -11.09 -16.07
N GLN A 21 6.26 -11.93 -15.19
CA GLN A 21 5.78 -11.99 -13.81
C GLN A 21 6.06 -10.70 -13.02
N ALA A 22 7.14 -9.99 -13.35
CA ALA A 22 7.42 -8.68 -12.74
C ALA A 22 6.44 -7.62 -13.23
N ILE A 23 6.08 -7.64 -14.51
CA ILE A 23 5.05 -6.77 -15.09
C ILE A 23 3.68 -7.07 -14.47
N ASP A 24 3.26 -8.34 -14.45
CA ASP A 24 1.96 -8.76 -13.91
C ASP A 24 1.81 -8.38 -12.43
N ALA A 25 2.89 -8.49 -11.66
CA ALA A 25 2.89 -8.10 -10.26
C ALA A 25 2.62 -6.60 -10.08
N VAL A 26 3.24 -5.76 -10.90
CA VAL A 26 3.07 -4.30 -10.85
C VAL A 26 1.70 -3.89 -11.38
N ASP A 27 1.24 -4.49 -12.48
CA ASP A 27 -0.10 -4.24 -13.02
C ASP A 27 -1.18 -4.55 -11.98
N ALA A 28 -1.00 -5.62 -11.21
CA ALA A 28 -1.88 -5.95 -10.08
C ALA A 28 -1.85 -4.91 -8.94
N LEU A 29 -0.76 -4.15 -8.76
CA LEU A 29 -0.71 -3.02 -7.83
C LEU A 29 -1.53 -1.83 -8.36
N TYR A 30 -1.37 -1.48 -9.62
CA TYR A 30 -2.14 -0.39 -10.24
C TYR A 30 -3.64 -0.71 -10.30
N GLU A 31 -4.02 -1.97 -10.58
CA GLU A 31 -5.43 -2.40 -10.57
C GLU A 31 -6.10 -2.10 -9.22
N ARG A 32 -5.35 -2.24 -8.11
CA ARG A 32 -5.90 -1.95 -6.77
C ARG A 32 -6.30 -0.49 -6.58
N PHE A 33 -5.64 0.43 -7.24
CA PHE A 33 -6.03 1.84 -7.21
C PHE A 33 -7.34 2.11 -7.95
N HIS A 34 -7.70 1.30 -8.95
CA HIS A 34 -8.95 1.45 -9.70
C HIS A 34 -10.18 0.90 -8.97
N GLN A 35 -10.01 0.21 -7.86
CA GLN A 35 -11.13 -0.34 -7.10
C GLN A 35 -12.03 0.77 -6.55
N GLU A 36 -13.32 0.42 -6.36
CA GLU A 36 -14.36 1.30 -5.83
C GLU A 36 -13.94 1.99 -4.52
N ALA A 37 -13.24 1.24 -3.67
CA ALA A 37 -12.70 1.71 -2.40
C ALA A 37 -11.65 2.83 -2.50
N VAL A 38 -11.10 3.08 -3.69
CA VAL A 38 -10.05 4.08 -3.92
C VAL A 38 -10.50 5.07 -5.00
N TYR A 39 -9.84 5.07 -6.15
CA TYR A 39 -10.13 6.01 -7.24
C TYR A 39 -11.42 5.67 -8.00
N GLY A 40 -11.98 4.47 -7.84
CA GLY A 40 -13.26 4.12 -8.43
C GLY A 40 -14.43 4.94 -7.88
N ARG A 41 -14.42 5.27 -6.58
CA ARG A 41 -15.50 6.06 -5.95
C ARG A 41 -15.11 6.71 -4.62
N GLU A 42 -14.73 5.91 -3.60
CA GLU A 42 -14.75 6.32 -2.19
C GLU A 42 -13.82 7.51 -1.91
N LEU A 43 -12.66 7.54 -2.55
CA LEU A 43 -11.67 8.59 -2.36
C LEU A 43 -12.19 9.97 -2.80
N PHE A 44 -12.93 10.02 -3.91
CA PHE A 44 -13.55 11.26 -4.42
C PHE A 44 -14.77 11.66 -3.59
N TRP A 45 -15.55 10.67 -3.17
CA TRP A 45 -16.76 10.92 -2.39
C TRP A 45 -16.45 11.39 -0.99
N GLU A 46 -15.42 10.83 -0.36
CA GLU A 46 -14.96 11.27 0.97
C GLU A 46 -14.58 12.75 0.94
N GLN A 47 -13.77 13.15 -0.03
CA GLN A 47 -13.35 14.54 -0.18
C GLN A 47 -14.52 15.46 -0.57
N GLY A 48 -15.36 15.01 -1.50
CA GLY A 48 -16.52 15.76 -1.94
C GLY A 48 -17.56 15.97 -0.83
N ALA A 49 -17.83 14.91 -0.04
CA ALA A 49 -18.80 14.98 1.04
C ALA A 49 -18.34 15.85 2.23
N ALA A 50 -17.04 15.96 2.43
CA ALA A 50 -16.47 16.79 3.50
C ALA A 50 -16.32 18.28 3.13
N CYS A 51 -16.63 18.66 1.88
CA CYS A 51 -16.56 20.05 1.43
C CYS A 51 -17.96 20.69 1.32
N ASP A 52 -18.01 22.04 1.33
CA ASP A 52 -19.25 22.83 1.27
C ASP A 52 -19.98 22.78 -0.08
N VAL A 53 -19.35 22.19 -1.10
CA VAL A 53 -19.84 22.23 -2.49
C VAL A 53 -20.72 21.03 -2.82
N VAL A 54 -20.55 19.90 -2.13
CA VAL A 54 -21.31 18.68 -2.37
C VAL A 54 -22.10 18.31 -1.12
N TRP A 55 -23.43 18.20 -1.28
CA TRP A 55 -24.30 17.72 -0.23
C TRP A 55 -24.65 16.25 -0.44
N GLY A 56 -24.14 15.40 0.41
CA GLY A 56 -24.51 13.97 0.44
C GLY A 56 -25.91 13.80 1.05
N LYS A 57 -26.89 13.35 0.24
CA LYS A 57 -28.18 12.94 0.78
C LYS A 57 -28.02 11.66 1.61
N THR A 58 -28.87 11.56 2.60
CA THR A 58 -29.11 10.56 3.65
C THR A 58 -28.63 9.10 3.45
N ARG A 59 -28.24 8.66 2.28
CA ARG A 59 -27.79 7.30 2.02
C ARG A 59 -26.28 7.16 1.99
N ASP A 60 -25.60 8.17 1.46
CA ASP A 60 -24.17 8.10 1.22
C ASP A 60 -23.47 9.24 2.00
N PHE A 61 -22.77 8.88 3.07
CA PHE A 61 -21.92 9.76 3.88
C PHE A 61 -22.57 10.97 4.58
N PRO A 62 -23.77 10.85 5.20
CA PRO A 62 -24.41 11.99 5.88
C PRO A 62 -23.56 12.50 7.05
N THR A 63 -22.77 11.65 7.67
CA THR A 63 -21.87 11.94 8.78
C THR A 63 -20.65 12.74 8.33
N LEU A 64 -20.09 12.44 7.15
CA LEU A 64 -19.00 13.20 6.55
C LEU A 64 -19.42 14.61 6.17
N ALA A 65 -20.58 14.75 5.52
CA ALA A 65 -21.13 16.06 5.15
C ALA A 65 -21.42 16.98 6.34
N THR A 66 -21.73 16.42 7.51
CA THR A 66 -21.96 17.17 8.74
C THR A 66 -20.74 17.26 9.65
N LEU A 67 -19.61 16.70 9.25
CA LEU A 67 -18.38 16.58 10.04
C LEU A 67 -18.59 15.89 11.41
N LYS A 68 -19.60 15.01 11.50
CA LYS A 68 -19.97 14.25 12.71
C LYS A 68 -19.67 12.77 12.52
N TYR A 69 -18.49 12.47 12.02
CA TYR A 69 -18.05 11.09 11.78
C TYR A 69 -17.11 10.59 12.87
N THR A 70 -17.02 9.27 12.98
CA THR A 70 -16.06 8.55 13.80
C THR A 70 -15.12 7.74 12.90
N GLY A 71 -14.01 7.25 13.45
CA GLY A 71 -13.08 6.39 12.70
C GLY A 71 -13.69 5.06 12.20
N ASP A 72 -14.87 4.68 12.67
CA ASP A 72 -15.58 3.45 12.28
C ASP A 72 -16.48 3.63 11.04
N GLU A 73 -16.54 4.83 10.47
CA GLU A 73 -17.31 5.06 9.25
C GLU A 73 -16.80 4.18 8.10
N SER A 74 -17.75 3.46 7.50
CA SER A 74 -17.46 2.46 6.47
C SER A 74 -16.56 2.97 5.33
N PRO A 75 -16.79 4.17 4.75
CA PRO A 75 -15.94 4.68 3.68
C PRO A 75 -14.49 4.92 4.11
N LEU A 76 -14.30 5.53 5.29
CA LEU A 76 -12.96 5.82 5.82
C LEU A 76 -12.19 4.52 6.09
N ARG A 77 -12.86 3.55 6.71
CA ARG A 77 -12.28 2.23 6.95
C ARG A 77 -11.93 1.50 5.66
N THR A 78 -12.82 1.55 4.67
CA THR A 78 -12.62 0.87 3.38
C THR A 78 -11.43 1.44 2.61
N ILE A 79 -11.26 2.77 2.63
CA ILE A 79 -10.08 3.44 2.05
C ILE A 79 -8.81 2.99 2.80
N PHE A 80 -8.83 3.00 4.13
CA PHE A 80 -7.72 2.58 4.96
C PHE A 80 -7.27 1.15 4.63
N ASP A 81 -8.19 0.19 4.71
CA ASP A 81 -7.92 -1.22 4.47
C ASP A 81 -7.38 -1.45 3.04
N SER A 82 -7.96 -0.77 2.05
CA SER A 82 -7.54 -0.89 0.66
C SER A 82 -6.13 -0.34 0.42
N MET A 83 -5.79 0.79 1.02
CA MET A 83 -4.44 1.36 0.89
C MET A 83 -3.39 0.52 1.61
N TYR A 84 -3.71 -0.04 2.78
CA TYR A 84 -2.80 -0.98 3.44
C TYR A 84 -2.61 -2.27 2.64
N ASN A 85 -3.62 -2.71 1.88
CA ASN A 85 -3.48 -3.83 0.97
C ASN A 85 -2.48 -3.53 -0.16
N VAL A 86 -2.53 -2.32 -0.74
CA VAL A 86 -1.53 -1.87 -1.73
C VAL A 86 -0.15 -1.84 -1.09
N LEU A 87 -0.01 -1.22 0.09
CA LEU A 87 1.24 -1.14 0.86
C LEU A 87 1.88 -2.53 1.07
N ALA A 88 1.10 -3.48 1.56
CA ALA A 88 1.58 -4.84 1.83
C ALA A 88 2.04 -5.55 0.55
N ARG A 89 1.27 -5.43 -0.53
CA ARG A 89 1.60 -6.04 -1.83
C ARG A 89 2.83 -5.40 -2.47
N SER A 90 2.92 -4.07 -2.48
CA SER A 90 4.10 -3.36 -2.98
C SER A 90 5.35 -3.74 -2.20
N THR A 91 5.25 -3.82 -0.87
CA THR A 91 6.35 -4.27 -0.01
C THR A 91 6.81 -5.69 -0.35
N TRP A 92 5.87 -6.61 -0.60
CA TRP A 92 6.20 -7.97 -1.03
C TRP A 92 6.93 -7.98 -2.38
N VAL A 93 6.45 -7.24 -3.39
CA VAL A 93 7.12 -7.14 -4.70
C VAL A 93 8.55 -6.62 -4.54
N ILE A 94 8.74 -5.56 -3.75
CA ILE A 94 10.05 -4.98 -3.46
C ILE A 94 10.98 -6.02 -2.82
N GLN A 95 10.53 -6.71 -1.77
CA GLN A 95 11.32 -7.71 -1.07
C GLN A 95 11.76 -8.84 -1.99
N GLU A 96 10.86 -9.39 -2.80
CA GLU A 96 11.20 -10.52 -3.69
C GLU A 96 12.13 -10.09 -4.81
N LEU A 97 11.96 -8.91 -5.42
CA LEU A 97 12.88 -8.40 -6.43
C LEU A 97 14.26 -8.07 -5.85
N LEU A 98 14.32 -7.45 -4.66
CA LEU A 98 15.58 -7.21 -3.96
C LEU A 98 16.30 -8.52 -3.60
N LYS A 99 15.56 -9.52 -3.14
CA LYS A 99 16.09 -10.85 -2.84
C LYS A 99 16.66 -11.52 -4.08
N LYS A 100 15.94 -11.45 -5.21
CA LYS A 100 16.44 -11.92 -6.51
C LYS A 100 17.71 -11.17 -6.91
N GLY A 101 17.72 -9.84 -6.75
CA GLY A 101 18.88 -8.99 -7.07
C GLY A 101 20.17 -9.30 -6.29
N LYS A 102 20.03 -9.93 -5.10
CA LYS A 102 21.20 -10.43 -4.33
C LYS A 102 21.87 -11.65 -4.95
N SER A 103 21.14 -12.46 -5.71
CA SER A 103 21.62 -13.71 -6.30
C SER A 103 21.85 -13.63 -7.80
N THR A 104 21.13 -12.73 -8.49
CA THR A 104 21.16 -12.60 -9.96
C THR A 104 21.03 -11.12 -10.33
N THR A 105 21.63 -10.73 -11.46
CA THR A 105 21.42 -9.38 -11.99
C THR A 105 19.99 -9.24 -12.49
N LEU A 106 19.25 -8.23 -11.98
CA LEU A 106 17.91 -7.90 -12.44
C LEU A 106 17.95 -7.41 -13.89
N SER A 107 16.98 -7.82 -14.70
CA SER A 107 16.75 -7.26 -16.02
C SER A 107 16.31 -5.78 -15.91
N ASP A 108 16.32 -5.06 -17.03
CA ASP A 108 15.86 -3.67 -17.05
C ASP A 108 14.34 -3.58 -16.81
N ILE A 109 13.58 -4.59 -17.19
CA ILE A 109 12.15 -4.72 -16.89
C ILE A 109 11.93 -4.91 -15.38
N GLU A 110 12.68 -5.80 -14.76
CA GLU A 110 12.60 -6.05 -13.32
C GLU A 110 13.03 -4.84 -12.49
N LYS A 111 14.05 -4.10 -12.91
CA LYS A 111 14.45 -2.84 -12.28
C LYS A 111 13.35 -1.77 -12.38
N ARG A 112 12.72 -1.66 -13.56
CA ARG A 112 11.59 -0.79 -13.76
C ARG A 112 10.42 -1.19 -12.85
N SER A 113 10.06 -2.47 -12.82
CA SER A 113 9.00 -3.00 -11.95
C SER A 113 9.29 -2.74 -10.48
N LEU A 114 10.56 -2.83 -10.06
CA LEU A 114 10.98 -2.47 -8.70
C LEU A 114 10.73 -0.99 -8.41
N GLY A 115 11.10 -0.09 -9.33
CA GLY A 115 10.83 1.35 -9.18
C GLY A 115 9.33 1.66 -9.12
N GLU A 116 8.52 1.00 -9.96
CA GLU A 116 7.06 1.15 -9.93
C GLU A 116 6.44 0.60 -8.63
N ALA A 117 7.01 -0.47 -8.06
CA ALA A 117 6.58 -0.97 -6.76
C ALA A 117 6.91 -0.01 -5.61
N TYR A 118 8.07 0.65 -5.64
CA TYR A 118 8.40 1.73 -4.71
C TYR A 118 7.44 2.92 -4.86
N PHE A 119 7.18 3.36 -6.09
CA PHE A 119 6.23 4.43 -6.37
C PHE A 119 4.83 4.10 -5.83
N THR A 120 4.29 2.92 -6.12
CA THR A 120 2.95 2.52 -5.66
C THR A 120 2.88 2.41 -4.14
N ARG A 121 3.95 1.94 -3.49
CA ARG A 121 4.08 1.92 -2.03
C ARG A 121 4.07 3.33 -1.44
N GLY A 122 4.93 4.20 -1.93
CA GLY A 122 5.01 5.59 -1.48
C GLY A 122 3.70 6.34 -1.68
N TRP A 123 3.02 6.13 -2.82
CA TRP A 123 1.73 6.75 -3.10
C TRP A 123 0.62 6.26 -2.16
N ALA A 124 0.51 4.95 -1.94
CA ALA A 124 -0.45 4.39 -0.99
C ALA A 124 -0.17 4.87 0.44
N HIS A 125 1.10 4.91 0.84
CA HIS A 125 1.53 5.42 2.13
C HIS A 125 1.18 6.90 2.31
N PHE A 126 1.38 7.72 1.28
CA PHE A 126 0.96 9.12 1.30
C PHE A 126 -0.55 9.27 1.50
N LEU A 127 -1.36 8.49 0.76
CA LEU A 127 -2.82 8.52 0.89
C LEU A 127 -3.31 8.16 2.30
N ILE A 128 -2.60 7.28 3.00
CA ILE A 128 -2.90 6.94 4.40
C ILE A 128 -2.39 8.03 5.34
N ALA A 129 -1.14 8.45 5.18
CA ALA A 129 -0.47 9.34 6.12
C ALA A 129 -1.19 10.68 6.26
N TYR A 130 -1.56 11.32 5.15
CA TYR A 130 -2.21 12.62 5.21
C TYR A 130 -3.66 12.58 5.73
N ARG A 131 -4.33 11.42 5.66
CA ARG A 131 -5.70 11.26 6.17
C ARG A 131 -5.76 10.87 7.63
N TYR A 132 -4.87 9.98 8.05
CA TYR A 132 -4.96 9.31 9.34
C TYR A 132 -3.79 9.61 10.27
N GLY A 133 -2.73 10.23 9.76
CA GLY A 133 -1.56 10.62 10.54
C GLY A 133 -1.76 11.93 11.29
N LEU A 134 -1.16 12.02 12.46
CA LEU A 134 -1.11 13.22 13.31
C LEU A 134 0.34 13.64 13.54
N ASP A 135 0.56 14.89 13.93
CA ASP A 135 1.90 15.39 14.29
C ASP A 135 2.51 14.62 15.46
N THR A 136 1.66 14.09 16.34
CA THR A 136 2.06 13.33 17.54
C THR A 136 1.92 11.84 17.39
N GLN A 137 1.42 11.37 16.26
CA GLN A 137 1.19 9.95 15.99
C GLN A 137 1.08 9.72 14.48
N GLY A 138 2.11 9.13 13.90
CA GLY A 138 2.09 8.71 12.51
C GLY A 138 1.26 7.44 12.30
N VAL A 139 1.15 7.01 11.05
CA VAL A 139 0.48 5.75 10.71
C VAL A 139 1.45 4.56 10.79
N PRO A 140 0.99 3.35 11.10
CA PRO A 140 1.83 2.16 11.14
C PRO A 140 2.45 1.87 9.77
N PHE A 141 3.76 1.67 9.74
CA PHE A 141 4.46 1.25 8.53
C PHE A 141 5.82 0.62 8.85
N VAL A 142 6.18 -0.44 8.14
CA VAL A 142 7.47 -1.13 8.26
C VAL A 142 8.07 -1.35 6.88
N ARG A 143 9.29 -0.90 6.70
CA ARG A 143 10.14 -1.24 5.56
C ARG A 143 10.95 -2.48 5.93
N TYR A 144 10.41 -3.65 5.62
CA TYR A 144 11.02 -4.92 6.00
C TYR A 144 12.41 -5.13 5.40
N GLU A 145 12.68 -4.52 4.25
CA GLU A 145 13.99 -4.56 3.57
C GLU A 145 15.11 -3.86 4.35
N ASP A 146 14.77 -2.98 5.29
CA ASP A 146 15.76 -2.26 6.11
C ASP A 146 16.25 -3.12 7.30
N PHE A 147 15.67 -4.29 7.52
CA PHE A 147 15.99 -5.15 8.65
C PHE A 147 16.72 -6.44 8.22
N GLU A 148 18.04 -6.47 8.37
CA GLU A 148 18.82 -7.70 8.21
C GLU A 148 18.42 -8.71 9.31
N GLY A 149 18.00 -9.91 8.90
CA GLY A 149 17.55 -10.96 9.84
C GLY A 149 16.08 -10.92 10.21
N GLY A 150 15.33 -9.96 9.66
CA GLY A 150 13.88 -9.83 9.87
C GLY A 150 13.47 -8.77 10.89
N TYR A 151 12.25 -8.31 10.76
CA TYR A 151 11.66 -7.31 11.66
C TYR A 151 11.25 -7.95 12.99
N ASP A 152 11.62 -7.31 14.10
CA ASP A 152 11.15 -7.73 15.42
C ASP A 152 9.69 -7.29 15.65
N ASN A 153 8.77 -8.24 15.54
CA ASN A 153 7.34 -8.01 15.71
C ASN A 153 6.93 -7.55 17.12
N SER A 154 7.84 -7.55 18.09
CA SER A 154 7.58 -6.93 19.40
C SER A 154 7.64 -5.41 19.37
N ILE A 155 8.26 -4.82 18.31
CA ILE A 155 8.33 -3.38 18.11
C ILE A 155 7.05 -2.93 17.40
N PRO A 156 6.28 -1.98 17.97
CA PRO A 156 5.11 -1.45 17.27
C PRO A 156 5.48 -0.80 15.93
N PRO A 157 4.76 -1.09 14.84
CA PRO A 157 5.03 -0.48 13.53
C PRO A 157 4.61 1.00 13.44
N GLN A 158 4.11 1.55 14.53
CA GLN A 158 3.60 2.91 14.63
C GLN A 158 4.74 3.92 14.50
N GLN A 159 4.63 4.85 13.55
CA GLN A 159 5.56 5.97 13.45
C GLN A 159 5.26 7.02 14.55
N ALA A 160 6.30 7.69 15.03
CA ALA A 160 6.17 8.68 16.10
C ALA A 160 5.35 9.91 15.66
N SER A 161 5.44 10.28 14.39
CA SER A 161 4.69 11.39 13.80
C SER A 161 4.40 11.14 12.32
N VAL A 162 3.46 11.89 11.75
CA VAL A 162 3.20 11.86 10.31
C VAL A 162 4.42 12.37 9.51
N ILE A 163 5.27 13.20 10.11
CA ILE A 163 6.51 13.68 9.49
C ILE A 163 7.48 12.51 9.23
N ASP A 164 7.53 11.54 10.14
CA ASP A 164 8.36 10.35 9.95
C ASP A 164 7.81 9.46 8.83
N ASN A 165 6.47 9.36 8.70
CA ASN A 165 5.88 8.75 7.51
C ASN A 165 6.29 9.47 6.22
N TYR A 166 6.25 10.80 6.18
CA TYR A 166 6.65 11.56 4.98
C TYR A 166 8.12 11.36 4.61
N LYS A 167 9.02 11.20 5.56
CA LYS A 167 10.42 10.86 5.28
C LYS A 167 10.55 9.51 4.57
N LEU A 168 9.79 8.50 5.03
CA LEU A 168 9.75 7.18 4.40
C LEU A 168 9.13 7.23 3.00
N ILE A 169 8.04 8.01 2.82
CA ILE A 169 7.40 8.23 1.52
C ILE A 169 8.38 8.87 0.53
N ILE A 170 9.09 9.93 0.93
CA ILE A 170 10.08 10.58 0.08
C ILE A 170 11.18 9.60 -0.31
N SER A 171 11.67 8.81 0.64
CA SER A 171 12.69 7.80 0.38
C SER A 171 12.24 6.68 -0.58
N ASP A 172 10.94 6.41 -0.68
CA ASP A 172 10.40 5.47 -1.66
C ASP A 172 10.23 6.09 -3.05
N MET A 173 10.17 7.42 -3.13
CA MET A 173 9.92 8.16 -4.37
C MET A 173 11.19 8.69 -5.05
N ASP A 174 12.34 8.73 -4.34
CA ASP A 174 13.66 9.12 -4.83
C ASP A 174 14.39 7.94 -5.52
#